data_ba5bfd5c041c3a69639a7bdadd370cd5
#
_entry.id   ba5bfd5c041c3a69639a7bdadd370cd5
#
_cell.length_a   1.000
_cell.length_b   1.000
_cell.length_c   1.000
_cell.angle_alpha   90.00
_cell.angle_beta   90.00
_cell.angle_gamma   90.00
#
_symmetry.space_group_name_H-M   'P 1'
#
loop_
_entity.id
_entity.type
_entity.pdbx_description
1 polymer ?
#
loop_
_entity_poly.entity_id
_entity_poly.type
_entity_poly.pdbx_seq_one_letter_code
_entity_poly.pdbx_strand_id
1 'polypeptide(L)'
;FMKDCSNAILGQYNTGMMGFFGSINGFGFGSILLFLIAGAVLTIVLQASSATMAITMLLAASGLIDFKLAVAMVLGENIGTTITANIAAAVANTSAKRAARAHTIFNVIGVIWVLALFGPIVKLICFIMETLNFYNPMEASHQLALIANGGAAADSELMEMYKNSLLYGIAMLHTLFNVTNTLALIWFTPLIEKAV
;
A
#
# COMPACT_ATOMS: atom_id res chain seq x y z
N PHE A 1 10.31 -0.10 -21.90
CA PHE A 1 8.93 -0.60 -21.99
C PHE A 1 8.04 -0.07 -20.84
N MET A 2 8.39 -0.28 -19.55
CA MET A 2 7.58 0.25 -18.42
C MET A 2 7.60 1.79 -18.34
N LYS A 3 8.75 2.44 -18.60
CA LYS A 3 8.84 3.91 -18.67
C LYS A 3 8.02 4.48 -19.84
N ASP A 4 8.00 3.83 -20.98
CA ASP A 4 7.28 4.28 -22.17
C ASP A 4 5.76 4.11 -22.01
N CYS A 5 5.30 3.02 -21.41
CA CYS A 5 3.89 2.85 -21.00
C CYS A 5 3.46 3.87 -19.95
N SER A 6 4.31 4.15 -18.97
CA SER A 6 4.04 5.17 -17.96
C SER A 6 3.89 6.56 -18.58
N ASN A 7 4.81 6.95 -19.47
CA ASN A 7 4.77 8.25 -20.15
C ASN A 7 3.58 8.38 -21.11
N ALA A 8 3.20 7.30 -21.81
CA ALA A 8 2.03 7.31 -22.69
C ALA A 8 0.71 7.42 -21.93
N ILE A 9 0.58 6.71 -20.79
CA ILE A 9 -0.62 6.77 -19.94
C ILE A 9 -0.69 8.12 -19.20
N LEU A 10 0.42 8.60 -18.64
CA LEU A 10 0.46 9.85 -17.90
C LEU A 10 0.29 11.09 -18.80
N GLY A 11 0.80 11.06 -20.03
CA GLY A 11 0.71 12.21 -20.94
C GLY A 11 -0.70 12.49 -21.46
N GLN A 12 -1.53 11.47 -21.61
CA GLN A 12 -2.85 11.61 -22.24
C GLN A 12 -4.01 11.78 -21.24
N TYR A 13 -3.84 11.33 -19.98
CA TYR A 13 -4.87 11.35 -18.93
C TYR A 13 -4.54 12.22 -17.72
N ASN A 14 -3.43 12.95 -17.77
CA ASN A 14 -2.81 13.60 -16.61
C ASN A 14 -3.76 14.58 -15.87
N THR A 15 -4.48 15.44 -16.58
CA THR A 15 -5.31 16.48 -15.95
C THR A 15 -6.55 15.91 -15.25
N GLY A 16 -7.19 14.92 -15.86
CA GLY A 16 -8.38 14.27 -15.29
C GLY A 16 -8.06 13.39 -14.09
N MET A 17 -6.98 12.62 -14.20
CA MET A 17 -6.51 11.75 -13.11
C MET A 17 -6.00 12.57 -11.92
N MET A 18 -5.22 13.61 -12.16
CA MET A 18 -4.75 14.50 -11.08
C MET A 18 -5.91 15.23 -10.39
N GLY A 19 -6.91 15.69 -11.13
CA GLY A 19 -8.12 16.27 -10.54
C GLY A 19 -8.90 15.28 -9.70
N PHE A 20 -9.02 14.04 -10.15
CA PHE A 20 -9.67 12.96 -9.42
C PHE A 20 -8.92 12.61 -8.13
N PHE A 21 -7.62 12.33 -8.21
CA PHE A 21 -6.81 12.01 -7.03
C PHE A 21 -6.66 13.20 -6.08
N GLY A 22 -6.56 14.43 -6.61
CA GLY A 22 -6.51 15.65 -5.81
C GLY A 22 -7.78 15.91 -5.03
N SER A 23 -8.96 15.65 -5.61
CA SER A 23 -10.23 15.78 -4.91
C SER A 23 -10.40 14.77 -3.77
N ILE A 24 -9.84 13.58 -3.92
CA ILE A 24 -9.91 12.51 -2.90
C ILE A 24 -8.91 12.76 -1.77
N ASN A 25 -7.74 13.33 -2.03
CA ASN A 25 -6.73 13.65 -1.00
C ASN A 25 -7.27 14.58 0.11
N GLY A 26 -8.32 15.36 -0.14
CA GLY A 26 -8.89 16.30 0.82
C GLY A 26 -9.77 15.70 1.91
N PHE A 27 -10.16 14.42 1.83
CA PHE A 27 -11.10 13.79 2.77
C PHE A 27 -10.46 13.24 4.06
N GLY A 28 -9.19 13.50 4.32
CA GLY A 28 -8.52 13.09 5.56
C GLY A 28 -8.55 11.57 5.78
N PHE A 29 -9.12 11.11 6.90
CA PHE A 29 -9.22 9.66 7.19
C PHE A 29 -10.11 8.91 6.18
N GLY A 30 -11.09 9.58 5.59
CA GLY A 30 -11.93 8.99 4.54
C GLY A 30 -11.12 8.59 3.30
N SER A 31 -10.10 9.37 2.93
CA SER A 31 -9.17 9.02 1.85
C SER A 31 -8.42 7.73 2.14
N ILE A 32 -7.94 7.57 3.37
CA ILE A 32 -7.24 6.35 3.82
C ILE A 32 -8.13 5.12 3.63
N LEU A 33 -9.39 5.18 4.08
CA LEU A 33 -10.35 4.08 3.93
C LEU A 33 -10.67 3.80 2.45
N LEU A 34 -10.84 4.84 1.64
CA LEU A 34 -11.11 4.69 0.21
C LEU A 34 -9.95 3.98 -0.51
N PHE A 35 -8.70 4.38 -0.23
CA PHE A 35 -7.53 3.77 -0.85
C PHE A 35 -7.26 2.35 -0.33
N LEU A 36 -7.58 2.07 0.93
CA LEU A 36 -7.58 0.72 1.47
C LEU A 36 -8.58 -0.17 0.70
N ILE A 37 -9.80 0.31 0.49
CA ILE A 37 -10.81 -0.42 -0.30
C ILE A 37 -10.33 -0.59 -1.74
N ALA A 38 -9.75 0.44 -2.35
CA ALA A 38 -9.21 0.36 -3.71
C ALA A 38 -8.10 -0.69 -3.83
N GLY A 39 -7.17 -0.75 -2.89
CA GLY A 39 -6.12 -1.78 -2.83
C GLY A 39 -6.70 -3.19 -2.69
N ALA A 40 -7.71 -3.37 -1.82
CA ALA A 40 -8.39 -4.65 -1.66
C ALA A 40 -9.10 -5.09 -2.93
N VAL A 41 -9.89 -4.20 -3.54
CA VAL A 41 -10.62 -4.48 -4.79
C VAL A 41 -9.66 -4.80 -5.92
N LEU A 42 -8.60 -4.01 -6.08
CA LEU A 42 -7.60 -4.22 -7.13
C LEU A 42 -6.92 -5.59 -6.98
N THR A 43 -6.57 -5.98 -5.74
CA THR A 43 -6.00 -7.30 -5.46
C THR A 43 -6.97 -8.45 -5.77
N ILE A 44 -8.26 -8.28 -5.45
CA ILE A 44 -9.27 -9.28 -5.77
C ILE A 44 -9.42 -9.43 -7.30
N VAL A 45 -9.42 -8.33 -8.03
CA VAL A 45 -9.57 -8.34 -9.50
C VAL A 45 -8.35 -8.94 -10.17
N LEU A 46 -7.15 -8.54 -9.77
CA LEU A 46 -5.89 -9.04 -10.33
C LEU A 46 -5.51 -10.43 -9.84
N GLN A 47 -6.06 -10.86 -8.70
CA GLN A 47 -5.72 -12.10 -8.00
C GLN A 47 -4.21 -12.24 -7.70
N ALA A 48 -3.52 -11.10 -7.61
CA ALA A 48 -2.07 -11.02 -7.42
C ALA A 48 -1.71 -9.75 -6.62
N SER A 49 -1.37 -9.92 -5.34
CA SER A 49 -0.95 -8.80 -4.49
C SER A 49 0.35 -8.14 -4.98
N SER A 50 1.28 -8.92 -5.55
CA SER A 50 2.50 -8.36 -6.14
C SER A 50 2.23 -7.44 -7.32
N ALA A 51 1.20 -7.72 -8.14
CA ALA A 51 0.78 -6.84 -9.23
C ALA A 51 0.14 -5.56 -8.67
N THR A 52 -0.71 -5.66 -7.66
CA THR A 52 -1.30 -4.49 -6.98
C THR A 52 -0.21 -3.64 -6.34
N MET A 53 0.76 -4.26 -5.64
CA MET A 53 1.92 -3.57 -5.07
C MET A 53 2.70 -2.79 -6.14
N ALA A 54 2.97 -3.39 -7.30
CA ALA A 54 3.67 -2.71 -8.38
C ALA A 54 2.88 -1.49 -8.91
N ILE A 55 1.55 -1.59 -9.01
CA ILE A 55 0.68 -0.47 -9.38
C ILE A 55 0.71 0.62 -8.30
N THR A 56 0.59 0.24 -7.02
CA THR A 56 0.67 1.18 -5.89
C THR A 56 2.00 1.95 -5.91
N MET A 57 3.10 1.25 -6.09
CA MET A 57 4.44 1.85 -6.21
C MET A 57 4.55 2.79 -7.41
N LEU A 58 3.99 2.40 -8.57
CA LEU A 58 3.97 3.24 -9.77
C LEU A 58 3.17 4.52 -9.55
N LEU A 59 1.99 4.44 -8.97
CA LEU A 59 1.14 5.60 -8.65
C LEU A 59 1.84 6.56 -7.68
N ALA A 60 2.50 6.03 -6.66
CA ALA A 60 3.27 6.84 -5.70
C ALA A 60 4.48 7.50 -6.38
N ALA A 61 5.28 6.74 -7.13
CA ALA A 61 6.47 7.25 -7.83
C ALA A 61 6.15 8.25 -8.95
N SER A 62 4.92 8.25 -9.47
CA SER A 62 4.44 9.25 -10.43
C SER A 62 3.89 10.52 -9.78
N GLY A 63 3.81 10.58 -8.44
CA GLY A 63 3.24 11.71 -7.70
C GLY A 63 1.72 11.79 -7.73
N LEU A 64 1.02 10.75 -8.21
CA LEU A 64 -0.46 10.70 -8.27
C LEU A 64 -1.10 10.44 -6.92
N ILE A 65 -0.44 9.67 -6.06
CA ILE A 65 -0.86 9.41 -4.68
C ILE A 65 0.27 9.72 -3.72
N ASP A 66 -0.06 10.21 -2.54
CA ASP A 66 0.92 10.46 -1.50
C ASP A 66 1.31 9.15 -0.77
N PHE A 67 2.35 9.24 0.06
CA PHE A 67 2.86 8.08 0.80
C PHE A 67 1.81 7.46 1.73
N LYS A 68 0.94 8.27 2.37
CA LYS A 68 -0.11 7.74 3.26
C LYS A 68 -1.15 6.94 2.50
N LEU A 69 -1.53 7.39 1.31
CA LEU A 69 -2.50 6.70 0.47
C LEU A 69 -1.91 5.41 -0.11
N ALA A 70 -0.62 5.42 -0.47
CA ALA A 70 0.09 4.21 -0.86
C ALA A 70 0.15 3.19 0.29
N VAL A 71 0.43 3.63 1.52
CA VAL A 71 0.35 2.81 2.75
C VAL A 71 -1.05 2.20 2.91
N ALA A 72 -2.10 3.00 2.73
CA ALA A 72 -3.49 2.53 2.83
C ALA A 72 -3.82 1.47 1.77
N MET A 73 -3.36 1.65 0.51
CA MET A 73 -3.51 0.65 -0.55
C MET A 73 -2.84 -0.68 -0.18
N VAL A 74 -1.60 -0.64 0.36
CA VAL A 74 -0.88 -1.84 0.82
C VAL A 74 -1.65 -2.58 1.92
N LEU A 75 -2.25 -1.88 2.87
CA LEU A 75 -3.11 -2.49 3.88
C LEU A 75 -4.33 -3.17 3.23
N GLY A 76 -4.91 -2.53 2.23
CA GLY A 76 -6.00 -3.09 1.43
C GLY A 76 -5.58 -4.35 0.66
N GLU A 77 -4.39 -4.38 0.09
CA GLU A 77 -3.83 -5.55 -0.60
C GLU A 77 -3.80 -6.78 0.30
N ASN A 78 -3.42 -6.62 1.56
CA ASN A 78 -3.42 -7.71 2.53
C ASN A 78 -4.84 -8.26 2.77
N ILE A 79 -5.86 -7.40 2.84
CA ILE A 79 -7.26 -7.84 2.92
C ILE A 79 -7.68 -8.55 1.63
N GLY A 80 -7.40 -7.96 0.47
CA GLY A 80 -7.73 -8.53 -0.84
C GLY A 80 -7.15 -9.93 -1.03
N THR A 81 -5.90 -10.14 -0.62
CA THR A 81 -5.24 -11.44 -0.67
C THR A 81 -5.98 -12.50 0.15
N THR A 82 -6.54 -12.14 1.30
CA THR A 82 -7.30 -13.11 2.10
C THR A 82 -8.65 -13.46 1.45
N ILE A 83 -9.27 -12.51 0.78
CA ILE A 83 -10.52 -12.75 0.05
C ILE A 83 -10.27 -13.71 -1.11
N THR A 84 -9.21 -13.51 -1.89
CA THR A 84 -8.83 -14.42 -2.98
C THR A 84 -8.49 -15.83 -2.45
N ALA A 85 -7.80 -15.92 -1.32
CA ALA A 85 -7.54 -17.20 -0.65
C ALA A 85 -8.82 -17.93 -0.22
N ASN A 86 -9.82 -17.22 0.29
CA ASN A 86 -11.12 -17.80 0.66
C ASN A 86 -11.93 -18.25 -0.57
N ILE A 87 -11.88 -17.49 -1.66
CA ILE A 87 -12.51 -17.90 -2.93
C ILE A 87 -11.88 -19.21 -3.42
N ALA A 88 -10.57 -19.30 -3.44
CA ALA A 88 -9.85 -20.53 -3.82
C ALA A 88 -10.17 -21.71 -2.89
N ALA A 89 -10.28 -21.46 -1.58
CA ALA A 89 -10.58 -22.47 -0.58
C ALA A 89 -12.06 -22.94 -0.62
N ALA A 90 -12.97 -22.21 -1.26
CA ALA A 90 -14.40 -22.51 -1.26
C ALA A 90 -14.72 -23.92 -1.81
N VAL A 91 -13.94 -24.38 -2.78
CA VAL A 91 -14.06 -25.72 -3.40
C VAL A 91 -13.08 -26.75 -2.82
N ALA A 92 -12.27 -26.34 -1.85
CA ALA A 92 -11.24 -27.20 -1.23
C ALA A 92 -11.78 -27.94 0.00
N ASN A 93 -10.92 -28.77 0.61
CA ASN A 93 -11.23 -29.52 1.83
C ASN A 93 -11.37 -28.60 3.07
N THR A 94 -11.85 -29.17 4.17
CA THR A 94 -12.12 -28.44 5.42
C THR A 94 -10.87 -27.78 5.97
N SER A 95 -9.71 -28.43 5.90
CA SER A 95 -8.45 -27.88 6.41
C SER A 95 -8.04 -26.61 5.63
N ALA A 96 -8.18 -26.60 4.30
CA ALA A 96 -7.91 -25.42 3.48
C ALA A 96 -8.87 -24.27 3.78
N LYS A 97 -10.17 -24.56 4.00
CA LYS A 97 -11.15 -23.55 4.41
C LYS A 97 -10.80 -22.92 5.77
N ARG A 98 -10.40 -23.74 6.74
CA ARG A 98 -9.95 -23.26 8.06
C ARG A 98 -8.69 -22.39 7.94
N ALA A 99 -7.71 -22.82 7.16
CA ALA A 99 -6.50 -22.03 6.92
C ALA A 99 -6.80 -20.67 6.26
N ALA A 100 -7.68 -20.61 5.25
CA ALA A 100 -8.07 -19.37 4.60
C ALA A 100 -8.81 -18.42 5.57
N ARG A 101 -9.70 -18.93 6.42
CA ARG A 101 -10.38 -18.14 7.47
C ARG A 101 -9.40 -17.60 8.51
N ALA A 102 -8.47 -18.44 8.99
CA ALA A 102 -7.42 -18.02 9.91
C ALA A 102 -6.58 -16.90 9.30
N HIS A 103 -6.20 -17.03 8.03
CA HIS A 103 -5.48 -15.99 7.28
C HIS A 103 -6.29 -14.67 7.22
N THR A 104 -7.60 -14.74 7.03
CA THR A 104 -8.47 -13.55 7.03
C THR A 104 -8.48 -12.87 8.39
N ILE A 105 -8.74 -13.63 9.45
CA ILE A 105 -8.76 -13.10 10.84
C ILE A 105 -7.44 -12.41 11.15
N PHE A 106 -6.34 -13.06 10.80
CA PHE A 106 -4.99 -12.58 11.00
C PHE A 106 -4.75 -11.21 10.32
N ASN A 107 -5.09 -11.09 9.05
CA ASN A 107 -4.88 -9.83 8.30
C ASN A 107 -5.88 -8.73 8.71
N VAL A 108 -7.13 -9.07 8.99
CA VAL A 108 -8.13 -8.10 9.45
C VAL A 108 -7.71 -7.49 10.79
N ILE A 109 -7.30 -8.30 11.76
CA ILE A 109 -6.77 -7.80 13.05
C ILE A 109 -5.54 -6.92 12.78
N GLY A 110 -4.62 -7.38 11.92
CA GLY A 110 -3.45 -6.62 11.52
C GLY A 110 -3.78 -5.24 10.96
N VAL A 111 -4.70 -5.16 10.03
CA VAL A 111 -5.12 -3.88 9.41
C VAL A 111 -5.81 -2.97 10.44
N ILE A 112 -6.64 -3.52 11.33
CA ILE A 112 -7.34 -2.73 12.36
C ILE A 112 -6.34 -2.03 13.29
N TRP A 113 -5.36 -2.74 13.84
CA TRP A 113 -4.40 -2.11 14.75
C TRP A 113 -3.47 -1.12 14.02
N VAL A 114 -3.10 -1.39 12.76
CA VAL A 114 -2.30 -0.44 11.96
C VAL A 114 -3.12 0.82 11.64
N LEU A 115 -4.42 0.69 11.33
CA LEU A 115 -5.29 1.86 11.15
C LEU A 115 -5.44 2.67 12.43
N ALA A 116 -5.56 2.01 13.59
CA ALA A 116 -5.63 2.69 14.88
C ALA A 116 -4.33 3.46 15.21
N LEU A 117 -3.19 2.96 14.76
CA LEU A 117 -1.86 3.56 14.95
C LEU A 117 -1.28 4.16 13.65
N PHE A 118 -2.14 4.52 12.69
CA PHE A 118 -1.71 4.88 11.34
C PHE A 118 -0.66 6.00 11.31
N GLY A 119 -0.94 7.10 12.00
CA GLY A 119 -0.01 8.23 12.08
C GLY A 119 1.35 7.88 12.71
N PRO A 120 1.38 7.26 13.89
CA PRO A 120 2.61 6.75 14.50
C PRO A 120 3.40 5.80 13.60
N ILE A 121 2.75 4.87 12.91
CA ILE A 121 3.42 3.89 12.05
C ILE A 121 4.03 4.57 10.82
N VAL A 122 3.31 5.49 10.16
CA VAL A 122 3.87 6.26 9.05
C VAL A 122 5.11 7.04 9.49
N LYS A 123 5.06 7.69 10.66
CA LYS A 123 6.23 8.40 11.22
C LYS A 123 7.40 7.46 11.52
N LEU A 124 7.11 6.27 12.05
CA LEU A 124 8.14 5.25 12.31
C LEU A 124 8.84 4.82 11.02
N ILE A 125 8.09 4.57 9.95
CA ILE A 125 8.67 4.22 8.64
C ILE A 125 9.56 5.37 8.14
N CYS A 126 9.08 6.61 8.18
CA CYS A 126 9.89 7.77 7.79
C CYS A 126 11.19 7.87 8.59
N PHE A 127 11.11 7.70 9.92
CA PHE A 127 12.30 7.70 10.79
C PHE A 127 13.28 6.59 10.45
N ILE A 128 12.80 5.36 10.19
CA ILE A 128 13.65 4.24 9.78
C ILE A 128 14.34 4.56 8.45
N MET A 129 13.59 5.07 7.47
CA MET A 129 14.12 5.42 6.15
C MET A 129 15.21 6.48 6.24
N GLU A 130 15.01 7.54 7.03
CA GLU A 130 16.01 8.58 7.29
C GLU A 130 17.26 8.00 7.98
N THR A 131 17.08 7.11 8.95
CA THR A 131 18.19 6.44 9.66
C THR A 131 19.02 5.56 8.71
N LEU A 132 18.40 5.01 7.67
CA LEU A 132 19.05 4.24 6.62
C LEU A 132 19.63 5.12 5.49
N ASN A 133 19.69 6.45 5.67
CA ASN A 133 20.16 7.44 4.70
C ASN A 133 19.31 7.53 3.41
N PHE A 134 18.04 7.15 3.48
CA PHE A 134 17.06 7.46 2.45
C PHE A 134 16.42 8.83 2.72
N TYR A 135 15.85 9.43 1.69
CA TYR A 135 15.05 10.63 1.84
C TYR A 135 13.75 10.31 2.62
N ASN A 136 13.16 11.30 3.30
CA ASN A 136 11.88 11.09 3.98
C ASN A 136 10.77 10.74 2.97
N PRO A 137 10.09 9.59 3.07
CA PRO A 137 9.06 9.19 2.10
C PRO A 137 7.88 10.16 2.00
N MET A 138 7.49 10.81 3.11
CA MET A 138 6.42 11.81 3.12
C MET A 138 6.83 13.06 2.33
N GLU A 139 8.05 13.53 2.54
CA GLU A 139 8.64 14.67 1.84
C GLU A 139 8.83 14.35 0.35
N ALA A 140 9.39 13.17 0.04
CA ALA A 140 9.58 12.68 -1.32
C ALA A 140 8.25 12.63 -2.08
N SER A 141 7.18 12.13 -1.47
CA SER A 141 5.86 12.09 -2.10
C SER A 141 5.30 13.49 -2.39
N HIS A 142 5.51 14.44 -1.47
CA HIS A 142 5.11 15.82 -1.66
C HIS A 142 5.86 16.49 -2.84
N GLN A 143 7.18 16.30 -2.91
CA GLN A 143 8.00 16.82 -4.01
C GLN A 143 7.58 16.23 -5.37
N LEU A 144 7.36 14.90 -5.44
CA LEU A 144 6.89 14.25 -6.65
C LEU A 144 5.50 14.75 -7.08
N ALA A 145 4.60 15.00 -6.14
CA ALA A 145 3.29 15.57 -6.43
C ALA A 145 3.39 17.01 -6.98
N LEU A 146 4.28 17.85 -6.42
CA LEU A 146 4.53 19.20 -6.93
C LEU A 146 5.07 19.16 -8.38
N ILE A 147 6.03 18.28 -8.66
CA ILE A 147 6.61 18.11 -10.00
C ILE A 147 5.53 17.61 -10.98
N ALA A 148 4.72 16.64 -10.57
CA ALA A 148 3.62 16.11 -11.37
C ALA A 148 2.57 17.17 -11.72
N ASN A 149 2.37 18.17 -10.83
CA ASN A 149 1.45 19.31 -11.05
C ASN A 149 2.10 20.48 -11.79
N GLY A 150 3.24 20.30 -12.45
CA GLY A 150 3.90 21.32 -13.26
C GLY A 150 4.89 22.20 -12.49
N GLY A 151 5.28 21.80 -11.29
CA GLY A 151 6.37 22.44 -10.54
C GLY A 151 7.74 22.24 -11.19
N ALA A 152 8.75 22.94 -10.66
CA ALA A 152 10.12 22.80 -11.15
C ALA A 152 10.60 21.33 -11.06
N ALA A 153 11.11 20.81 -12.17
CA ALA A 153 11.66 19.46 -12.18
C ALA A 153 12.94 19.39 -11.34
N ALA A 154 13.06 18.36 -10.52
CA ALA A 154 14.32 18.04 -9.88
C ALA A 154 15.32 17.50 -10.94
N ASP A 155 16.61 17.57 -10.65
CA ASP A 155 17.60 16.87 -11.44
C ASP A 155 17.36 15.34 -11.41
N SER A 156 18.01 14.61 -12.31
CA SER A 156 17.78 13.17 -12.46
C SER A 156 18.15 12.37 -11.22
N GLU A 157 19.18 12.79 -10.50
CA GLU A 157 19.66 12.11 -9.29
C GLU A 157 18.68 12.31 -8.13
N LEU A 158 18.26 13.54 -7.89
CA LEU A 158 17.29 13.87 -6.85
C LEU A 158 15.92 13.24 -7.12
N MET A 159 15.50 13.19 -8.38
CA MET A 159 14.27 12.50 -8.79
C MET A 159 14.34 11.00 -8.48
N GLU A 160 15.47 10.36 -8.72
CA GLU A 160 15.67 8.95 -8.40
C GLU A 160 15.68 8.72 -6.89
N MET A 161 16.31 9.60 -6.12
CA MET A 161 16.29 9.54 -4.66
C MET A 161 14.88 9.61 -4.09
N TYR A 162 14.01 10.52 -4.59
CA TYR A 162 12.61 10.60 -4.17
C TYR A 162 11.85 9.32 -4.48
N LYS A 163 11.96 8.81 -5.71
CA LYS A 163 11.29 7.57 -6.12
C LYS A 163 11.74 6.38 -5.29
N ASN A 164 13.05 6.20 -5.14
CA ASN A 164 13.62 5.10 -4.36
C ASN A 164 13.16 5.15 -2.90
N SER A 165 13.13 6.34 -2.30
CA SER A 165 12.63 6.51 -0.95
C SER A 165 11.18 6.05 -0.78
N LEU A 166 10.31 6.39 -1.72
CA LEU A 166 8.92 5.91 -1.71
C LEU A 166 8.83 4.40 -1.88
N LEU A 167 9.51 3.84 -2.88
CA LEU A 167 9.46 2.41 -3.17
C LEU A 167 9.94 1.58 -1.99
N TYR A 168 11.09 1.95 -1.40
CA TYR A 168 11.63 1.26 -0.22
C TYR A 168 10.78 1.50 1.03
N GLY A 169 10.22 2.70 1.22
CA GLY A 169 9.31 2.99 2.32
C GLY A 169 8.03 2.15 2.28
N ILE A 170 7.43 1.99 1.09
CA ILE A 170 6.26 1.13 0.87
C ILE A 170 6.62 -0.34 1.12
N ALA A 171 7.74 -0.83 0.58
CA ALA A 171 8.20 -2.19 0.79
C ALA A 171 8.53 -2.47 2.27
N MET A 172 9.16 -1.51 2.96
CA MET A 172 9.45 -1.57 4.39
C MET A 172 8.17 -1.70 5.22
N LEU A 173 7.17 -0.87 4.92
CA LEU A 173 5.87 -0.98 5.60
C LEU A 173 5.26 -2.37 5.42
N HIS A 174 5.19 -2.87 4.19
CA HIS A 174 4.62 -4.19 3.91
C HIS A 174 5.34 -5.31 4.66
N THR A 175 6.67 -5.27 4.67
CA THR A 175 7.50 -6.24 5.40
C THR A 175 7.27 -6.13 6.91
N LEU A 176 7.35 -4.90 7.45
CA LEU A 176 7.19 -4.66 8.88
C LEU A 176 5.80 -5.05 9.37
N PHE A 177 4.75 -4.73 8.59
CA PHE A 177 3.38 -5.15 8.86
C PHE A 177 3.29 -6.68 9.01
N ASN A 178 3.76 -7.43 8.00
CA ASN A 178 3.64 -8.88 8.00
C ASN A 178 4.46 -9.52 9.13
N VAL A 179 5.70 -9.06 9.35
CA VAL A 179 6.56 -9.58 10.42
C VAL A 179 5.97 -9.28 11.80
N THR A 180 5.59 -8.02 12.06
CA THR A 180 5.03 -7.61 13.36
C THR A 180 3.72 -8.33 13.63
N ASN A 181 2.84 -8.41 12.62
CA ASN A 181 1.56 -9.08 12.75
C ASN A 181 1.75 -10.58 13.05
N THR A 182 2.70 -11.22 12.37
CA THR A 182 3.05 -12.63 12.63
C THR A 182 3.57 -12.82 14.06
N LEU A 183 4.53 -12.01 14.49
CA LEU A 183 5.11 -12.09 15.83
C LEU A 183 4.07 -11.81 16.93
N ALA A 184 3.16 -10.87 16.70
CA ALA A 184 2.10 -10.54 17.65
C ALA A 184 1.04 -11.63 17.74
N LEU A 185 0.61 -12.20 16.62
CA LEU A 185 -0.53 -13.12 16.59
C LEU A 185 -0.19 -14.60 16.71
N ILE A 186 1.08 -14.98 16.58
CA ILE A 186 1.50 -16.38 16.71
C ILE A 186 1.12 -16.98 18.09
N TRP A 187 1.15 -16.17 19.14
CA TRP A 187 0.76 -16.56 20.50
C TRP A 187 -0.75 -16.79 20.66
N PHE A 188 -1.55 -16.21 19.75
CA PHE A 188 -3.00 -16.33 19.74
C PHE A 188 -3.52 -17.41 18.80
N THR A 189 -2.62 -18.18 18.17
CA THR A 189 -2.98 -19.28 17.25
C THR A 189 -4.03 -20.22 17.83
N PRO A 190 -3.96 -20.68 19.11
CA PRO A 190 -4.97 -21.57 19.66
C PRO A 190 -6.38 -20.92 19.77
N LEU A 191 -6.43 -19.60 19.93
CA LEU A 191 -7.69 -18.85 19.96
C LEU A 191 -8.26 -18.71 18.54
N ILE A 192 -7.40 -18.38 17.57
CA ILE A 192 -7.78 -18.28 16.15
C ILE A 192 -8.27 -19.65 15.65
N GLU A 193 -7.61 -20.73 16.02
CA GLU A 193 -7.99 -22.09 15.64
C GLU A 193 -9.39 -22.47 16.13
N LYS A 194 -9.80 -22.01 17.32
CA LYS A 194 -11.16 -22.22 17.84
C LYS A 194 -12.22 -21.40 17.12
N ALA A 195 -11.83 -20.27 16.49
CA ALA A 195 -12.75 -19.36 15.78
C ALA A 195 -13.00 -19.77 14.33
N VAL A 196 -12.21 -20.70 13.78
CA VAL A 196 -12.26 -21.13 12.36
C VAL A 196 -12.65 -22.60 12.25
#